data_bd819200bed634211e38491d76d6d6a8
#
_entry.id   bd819200bed634211e38491d76d6d6a8
#
_cell.length_a   1.000
_cell.length_b   1.000
_cell.length_c   1.000
_cell.angle_alpha   90.00
_cell.angle_beta   90.00
_cell.angle_gamma   90.00
#
_symmetry.space_group_name_H-M   'P 1'
#
loop_
_entity.id
_entity.type
_entity.pdbx_description
1 polymer ?
#
loop_
_entity_poly.entity_id
_entity_poly.type
_entity_poly.pdbx_seq_one_letter_code
_entity_poly.pdbx_strand_id
1 'polypeptide(L)'
;MTGYRRPSTFEQHAEEFKQAILAKEKLTSLLREKNFKNLDDRETVTVYTGEASFRSPYEIVVKTDTDSFLLEGEKIFINAGATTIIPTISGIEDNPYVYTSTSIMELEKLPRHLVIVGGGYIGLEFASMCAGFGSEVTILEAGEVFIPREDRDIADSVKSTLEKKGIAIHLNTVVQTIEQDAERATVICRNAISGDTLRLDAEAVLLATGRKPNTESL
;
A
#
# COMPACT_ATOMS: atom_id res chain seq x y z
N MET A 1 15.65 -26.45 -18.57
CA MET A 1 14.54 -26.11 -17.67
C MET A 1 15.07 -26.18 -16.24
N THR A 2 15.51 -25.07 -15.69
CA THR A 2 15.91 -24.98 -14.27
C THR A 2 14.62 -24.98 -13.47
N GLY A 3 14.28 -26.12 -12.85
CA GLY A 3 13.12 -26.25 -11.99
C GLY A 3 13.24 -25.26 -10.81
N TYR A 4 12.30 -24.35 -10.71
CA TYR A 4 12.16 -23.46 -9.58
C TYR A 4 11.89 -24.34 -8.35
N ARG A 5 12.90 -24.59 -7.53
CA ARG A 5 12.73 -25.22 -6.23
C ARG A 5 12.07 -24.19 -5.31
N ARG A 6 10.82 -24.44 -4.88
CA ARG A 6 10.22 -23.63 -3.81
C ARG A 6 11.11 -23.71 -2.58
N PRO A 7 11.39 -22.57 -1.93
CA PRO A 7 12.08 -22.57 -0.64
C PRO A 7 11.35 -23.48 0.36
N SER A 8 12.08 -24.13 1.22
CA SER A 8 11.51 -25.08 2.19
C SER A 8 11.42 -24.50 3.60
N THR A 9 12.12 -23.37 3.87
CA THR A 9 12.13 -22.73 5.19
C THR A 9 11.76 -21.25 5.07
N PHE A 10 11.31 -20.64 6.18
CA PHE A 10 10.99 -19.22 6.23
C PHE A 10 12.22 -18.35 5.92
N GLU A 11 13.41 -18.76 6.36
CA GLU A 11 14.68 -18.06 6.12
C GLU A 11 15.01 -17.98 4.63
N GLN A 12 14.74 -19.05 3.87
CA GLN A 12 14.90 -19.05 2.41
C GLN A 12 13.91 -18.13 1.73
N HIS A 13 12.66 -18.12 2.18
CA HIS A 13 11.63 -17.18 1.70
C HIS A 13 11.99 -15.73 2.02
N ALA A 14 12.52 -15.45 3.22
CA ALA A 14 12.95 -14.12 3.61
C ALA A 14 14.12 -13.62 2.73
N GLU A 15 15.06 -14.48 2.36
CA GLU A 15 16.12 -14.11 1.43
C GLU A 15 15.60 -13.84 0.01
N GLU A 16 14.67 -14.67 -0.48
CA GLU A 16 14.03 -14.42 -1.79
C GLU A 16 13.22 -13.10 -1.79
N PHE A 17 12.52 -12.79 -0.70
CA PHE A 17 11.83 -11.51 -0.53
C PHE A 17 12.80 -10.34 -0.61
N LYS A 18 13.91 -10.41 0.12
CA LYS A 18 14.96 -9.37 0.08
C LYS A 18 15.50 -9.16 -1.33
N GLN A 19 15.78 -10.24 -2.07
CA GLN A 19 16.22 -10.16 -3.46
C GLN A 19 15.13 -9.53 -4.37
N ALA A 20 13.86 -9.84 -4.14
CA ALA A 20 12.74 -9.22 -4.86
C ALA A 20 12.64 -7.71 -4.59
N ILE A 21 12.82 -7.26 -3.35
CA ILE A 21 12.86 -5.83 -3.00
C ILE A 21 14.01 -5.12 -3.72
N LEU A 22 15.23 -5.67 -3.69
CA LEU A 22 16.39 -5.10 -4.40
C LEU A 22 16.16 -5.03 -5.91
N ALA A 23 15.59 -6.07 -6.50
CA ALA A 23 15.25 -6.09 -7.92
C ALA A 23 14.19 -5.03 -8.27
N LYS A 24 13.17 -4.86 -7.42
CA LYS A 24 12.15 -3.81 -7.54
C LYS A 24 12.79 -2.42 -7.50
N GLU A 25 13.67 -2.13 -6.54
CA GLU A 25 14.35 -0.85 -6.40
C GLU A 25 15.17 -0.48 -7.64
N LYS A 26 15.97 -1.44 -8.13
CA LYS A 26 16.75 -1.26 -9.36
C LYS A 26 15.84 -0.95 -10.55
N LEU A 27 14.76 -1.70 -10.71
CA LEU A 27 13.83 -1.52 -11.83
C LEU A 27 13.11 -0.16 -11.73
N THR A 28 12.59 0.20 -10.55
CA THR A 28 11.85 1.45 -10.36
C THR A 28 12.75 2.66 -10.54
N SER A 29 14.01 2.63 -10.09
CA SER A 29 14.99 3.69 -10.30
C SER A 29 15.29 3.89 -11.78
N LEU A 30 15.52 2.79 -12.52
CA LEU A 30 15.74 2.83 -13.96
C LEU A 30 14.53 3.42 -14.73
N LEU A 31 13.31 3.00 -14.35
CA LEU A 31 12.09 3.50 -14.98
C LEU A 31 11.84 4.98 -14.69
N ARG A 32 12.10 5.43 -13.46
CA ARG A 32 12.01 6.87 -13.09
C ARG A 32 12.96 7.71 -13.90
N GLU A 33 14.23 7.30 -13.99
CA GLU A 33 15.24 8.01 -14.80
C GLU A 33 14.84 8.06 -16.26
N LYS A 34 14.42 6.94 -16.85
CA LYS A 34 13.97 6.88 -18.24
C LYS A 34 12.75 7.77 -18.49
N ASN A 35 11.77 7.77 -17.59
CA ASN A 35 10.57 8.59 -17.72
C ASN A 35 10.92 10.09 -17.63
N PHE A 36 11.82 10.47 -16.71
CA PHE A 36 12.29 11.85 -16.60
C PHE A 36 12.98 12.29 -17.90
N LYS A 37 13.96 11.53 -18.38
CA LYS A 37 14.68 11.82 -19.62
C LYS A 37 13.78 11.89 -20.84
N ASN A 38 12.76 11.05 -20.93
CA ASN A 38 11.78 11.09 -22.03
C ASN A 38 11.05 12.44 -22.17
N LEU A 39 10.96 13.20 -21.09
CA LEU A 39 10.39 14.55 -21.10
C LEU A 39 11.47 15.63 -21.23
N ASP A 40 12.51 15.54 -20.42
CA ASP A 40 13.59 16.53 -20.31
C ASP A 40 14.40 16.70 -21.60
N ASP A 41 14.61 15.61 -22.35
CA ASP A 41 15.32 15.61 -23.64
C ASP A 41 14.50 16.24 -24.80
N ARG A 42 13.26 16.71 -24.56
CA ARG A 42 12.42 17.30 -25.59
C ARG A 42 12.52 18.82 -25.56
N GLU A 43 12.92 19.43 -26.67
CA GLU A 43 13.02 20.88 -26.82
C GLU A 43 11.71 21.65 -26.57
N THR A 44 10.56 20.98 -26.71
CA THR A 44 9.23 21.56 -26.53
C THR A 44 8.66 21.37 -25.12
N VAL A 45 9.41 20.74 -24.20
CA VAL A 45 8.98 20.45 -22.83
C VAL A 45 9.95 21.09 -21.85
N THR A 46 9.41 21.78 -20.86
CA THR A 46 10.18 22.26 -19.71
C THR A 46 9.70 21.54 -18.47
N VAL A 47 10.61 20.85 -17.75
CA VAL A 47 10.30 20.13 -16.52
C VAL A 47 10.70 20.98 -15.32
N TYR A 48 9.73 21.29 -14.45
CA TYR A 48 9.96 21.93 -13.16
C TYR A 48 9.78 20.91 -12.04
N THR A 49 10.81 20.72 -11.22
CA THR A 49 10.73 19.87 -10.03
C THR A 49 10.45 20.73 -8.80
N GLY A 50 9.27 20.60 -8.23
CA GLY A 50 8.85 21.40 -7.08
C GLY A 50 7.40 21.14 -6.69
N GLU A 51 6.93 21.87 -5.67
CA GLU A 51 5.53 21.83 -5.22
C GLU A 51 4.71 22.83 -6.02
N ALA A 52 3.70 22.31 -6.73
CA ALA A 52 2.82 23.11 -7.58
C ALA A 52 1.50 23.41 -6.88
N SER A 53 1.03 24.65 -6.99
CA SER A 53 -0.31 25.06 -6.50
C SER A 53 -0.95 26.07 -7.45
N PHE A 54 -2.27 26.10 -7.49
CA PHE A 54 -3.02 27.07 -8.28
C PHE A 54 -2.99 28.46 -7.62
N ARG A 55 -2.69 29.48 -8.42
CA ARG A 55 -2.91 30.89 -8.07
C ARG A 55 -4.23 31.40 -8.66
N SER A 56 -4.58 30.92 -9.87
CA SER A 56 -5.82 31.20 -10.56
C SER A 56 -6.19 30.01 -11.47
N PRO A 57 -7.33 29.99 -12.15
CA PRO A 57 -7.69 28.90 -13.08
C PRO A 57 -6.70 28.67 -14.22
N TYR A 58 -5.84 29.64 -14.50
CA TYR A 58 -4.85 29.59 -15.61
C TYR A 58 -3.42 29.79 -15.14
N GLU A 59 -3.18 29.99 -13.84
CA GLU A 59 -1.85 30.25 -13.27
C GLU A 59 -1.51 29.22 -12.21
N ILE A 60 -0.29 28.67 -12.33
CA ILE A 60 0.29 27.73 -11.35
C ILE A 60 1.60 28.35 -10.82
N VAL A 61 1.76 28.29 -9.51
CA VAL A 61 3.02 28.61 -8.84
C VAL A 61 3.72 27.27 -8.56
N VAL A 62 4.97 27.16 -9.02
CA VAL A 62 5.86 26.02 -8.68
C VAL A 62 6.94 26.53 -7.74
N LYS A 63 6.95 26.03 -6.50
CA LYS A 63 8.00 26.31 -5.50
C LYS A 63 9.03 25.19 -5.53
N THR A 64 10.27 25.55 -5.77
CA THR A 64 11.43 24.66 -5.61
C THR A 64 12.16 24.99 -4.31
N ASP A 65 13.23 24.30 -4.00
CA ASP A 65 14.04 24.57 -2.80
C ASP A 65 14.68 25.97 -2.81
N THR A 66 14.92 26.55 -3.99
CA THR A 66 15.63 27.82 -4.15
C THR A 66 14.80 28.94 -4.77
N ASP A 67 13.79 28.59 -5.58
CA ASP A 67 13.08 29.53 -6.45
C ASP A 67 11.56 29.31 -6.43
N SER A 68 10.84 30.28 -7.02
CA SER A 68 9.40 30.18 -7.24
C SER A 68 9.09 30.66 -8.67
N PHE A 69 8.41 29.82 -9.44
CA PHE A 69 8.05 30.09 -10.82
C PHE A 69 6.54 30.30 -10.92
N LEU A 70 6.12 31.36 -11.62
CA LEU A 70 4.74 31.56 -12.01
C LEU A 70 4.61 31.11 -13.48
N LEU A 71 3.74 30.14 -13.71
CA LEU A 71 3.46 29.59 -15.03
C LEU A 71 2.03 29.90 -15.41
N GLU A 72 1.81 30.37 -16.62
CA GLU A 72 0.48 30.60 -17.20
C GLU A 72 0.23 29.61 -18.33
N GLY A 73 -0.96 29.02 -18.37
CA GLY A 73 -1.32 28.02 -19.37
C GLY A 73 -2.78 28.13 -19.81
N GLU A 74 -3.03 28.08 -21.11
CA GLU A 74 -4.38 28.01 -21.67
C GLU A 74 -5.12 26.74 -21.27
N LYS A 75 -4.37 25.66 -21.02
CA LYS A 75 -4.89 24.34 -20.59
C LYS A 75 -3.99 23.79 -19.52
N ILE A 76 -4.58 23.37 -18.43
CA ILE A 76 -3.87 22.78 -17.29
C ILE A 76 -4.43 21.37 -17.06
N PHE A 77 -3.53 20.39 -17.01
CA PHE A 77 -3.86 18.99 -16.72
C PHE A 77 -3.38 18.63 -15.33
N ILE A 78 -4.29 18.20 -14.47
CA ILE A 78 -3.98 17.75 -13.11
C ILE A 78 -3.77 16.25 -13.14
N ASN A 79 -2.56 15.79 -12.83
CA ASN A 79 -2.20 14.38 -12.71
C ASN A 79 -1.37 14.13 -11.45
N ALA A 80 -1.84 14.69 -10.33
CA ALA A 80 -1.13 14.69 -9.04
C ALA A 80 -1.13 13.31 -8.34
N GLY A 81 -1.83 12.31 -8.90
CA GLY A 81 -1.91 10.97 -8.31
C GLY A 81 -2.80 10.91 -7.08
N ALA A 82 -2.57 9.91 -6.24
CA ALA A 82 -3.36 9.66 -5.04
C ALA A 82 -2.48 9.08 -3.91
N THR A 83 -2.91 9.28 -2.67
CA THR A 83 -2.27 8.74 -1.47
C THR A 83 -3.20 7.83 -0.69
N THR A 84 -2.66 7.00 0.20
CA THR A 84 -3.44 6.15 1.10
C THR A 84 -4.26 7.00 2.07
N ILE A 85 -5.52 6.65 2.28
CA ILE A 85 -6.33 7.22 3.35
C ILE A 85 -5.84 6.60 4.67
N ILE A 86 -5.38 7.43 5.59
CA ILE A 86 -5.04 7.00 6.94
C ILE A 86 -6.32 7.08 7.79
N PRO A 87 -6.84 5.95 8.28
CA PRO A 87 -8.06 5.94 9.10
C PRO A 87 -7.76 6.51 10.50
N THR A 88 -8.80 7.03 11.14
CA THR A 88 -8.72 7.48 12.54
C THR A 88 -8.81 6.27 13.48
N ILE A 89 -7.71 5.56 13.64
CA ILE A 89 -7.56 4.43 14.54
C ILE A 89 -6.47 4.78 15.56
N SER A 90 -6.73 4.58 16.84
CA SER A 90 -5.75 4.85 17.88
C SER A 90 -4.50 3.97 17.71
N GLY A 91 -3.31 4.57 17.85
CA GLY A 91 -2.03 3.89 17.78
C GLY A 91 -1.47 3.67 16.37
N ILE A 92 -1.98 4.37 15.36
CA ILE A 92 -1.38 4.42 14.02
C ILE A 92 -0.20 5.39 13.98
N GLU A 93 -0.37 6.56 14.61
CA GLU A 93 0.61 7.64 14.59
C GLU A 93 1.92 7.20 15.25
N ASP A 94 3.05 7.46 14.58
CA ASP A 94 4.40 7.09 15.03
C ASP A 94 4.61 5.59 15.35
N ASN A 95 3.76 4.72 14.80
CA ASN A 95 3.86 3.28 15.00
C ASN A 95 4.77 2.66 13.91
N PRO A 96 5.96 2.13 14.28
CA PRO A 96 6.94 1.62 13.32
C PRO A 96 6.50 0.34 12.61
N TYR A 97 5.44 -0.30 13.07
CA TYR A 97 4.88 -1.53 12.48
C TYR A 97 3.71 -1.25 11.54
N VAL A 98 3.27 0.02 11.41
CA VAL A 98 2.14 0.40 10.55
C VAL A 98 2.66 0.95 9.22
N TYR A 99 2.18 0.38 8.14
CA TYR A 99 2.62 0.66 6.78
C TYR A 99 1.45 1.07 5.88
N THR A 100 1.75 1.91 4.91
CA THR A 100 0.90 2.16 3.74
C THR A 100 1.33 1.26 2.58
N SER A 101 0.56 1.25 1.48
CA SER A 101 0.96 0.54 0.25
C SER A 101 2.28 1.03 -0.34
N THR A 102 2.74 2.23 0.01
CA THR A 102 4.04 2.77 -0.39
C THR A 102 5.15 2.29 0.53
N SER A 103 5.02 2.51 1.86
CA SER A 103 6.08 2.18 2.81
C SER A 103 6.30 0.68 3.00
N ILE A 104 5.26 -0.15 2.84
CA ILE A 104 5.43 -1.61 2.91
C ILE A 104 6.31 -2.18 1.78
N MET A 105 6.37 -1.48 0.65
CA MET A 105 7.26 -1.84 -0.46
C MET A 105 8.74 -1.57 -0.17
N GLU A 106 9.05 -0.89 0.93
CA GLU A 106 10.40 -0.56 1.40
C GLU A 106 10.84 -1.46 2.55
N LEU A 107 10.03 -2.45 2.93
CA LEU A 107 10.37 -3.42 3.97
C LEU A 107 11.65 -4.19 3.60
N GLU A 108 12.65 -4.15 4.47
CA GLU A 108 13.87 -4.92 4.32
C GLU A 108 13.73 -6.39 4.75
N LYS A 109 12.74 -6.67 5.60
CA LYS A 109 12.49 -7.99 6.17
C LYS A 109 11.07 -8.45 5.87
N LEU A 110 10.95 -9.71 5.48
CA LEU A 110 9.65 -10.35 5.34
C LEU A 110 8.99 -10.50 6.73
N PRO A 111 7.81 -9.92 6.98
CA PRO A 111 7.10 -10.14 8.24
C PRO A 111 6.59 -11.59 8.31
N ARG A 112 6.74 -12.24 9.47
CA ARG A 112 6.13 -13.55 9.71
C ARG A 112 4.61 -13.44 9.78
N HIS A 113 4.12 -12.42 10.47
CA HIS A 113 2.69 -12.13 10.61
C HIS A 113 2.39 -10.75 10.05
N LEU A 114 1.56 -10.72 9.00
CA LEU A 114 1.06 -9.51 8.37
C LEU A 114 -0.46 -9.39 8.61
N VAL A 115 -0.87 -8.31 9.25
CA VAL A 115 -2.29 -7.94 9.33
C VAL A 115 -2.58 -6.84 8.31
N ILE A 116 -3.64 -7.01 7.52
CA ILE A 116 -4.07 -6.04 6.50
C ILE A 116 -5.42 -5.47 6.92
N VAL A 117 -5.48 -4.16 7.04
CA VAL A 117 -6.71 -3.40 7.34
C VAL A 117 -7.32 -2.92 6.03
N GLY A 118 -8.41 -3.56 5.61
CA GLY A 118 -9.11 -3.33 4.36
C GLY A 118 -8.95 -4.47 3.35
N GLY A 119 -10.07 -5.03 2.91
CA GLY A 119 -10.18 -6.15 1.96
C GLY A 119 -10.35 -5.71 0.50
N GLY A 120 -9.88 -4.50 0.14
CA GLY A 120 -9.87 -4.03 -1.24
C GLY A 120 -8.71 -4.59 -2.07
N TYR A 121 -8.66 -4.28 -3.38
CA TYR A 121 -7.68 -4.85 -4.33
C TYR A 121 -6.23 -4.75 -3.84
N ILE A 122 -5.82 -3.58 -3.33
CA ILE A 122 -4.46 -3.37 -2.81
C ILE A 122 -4.18 -4.36 -1.67
N GLY A 123 -5.12 -4.50 -0.72
CA GLY A 123 -4.98 -5.45 0.39
C GLY A 123 -4.84 -6.90 -0.10
N LEU A 124 -5.63 -7.31 -1.10
CA LEU A 124 -5.60 -8.66 -1.65
C LEU A 124 -4.29 -8.95 -2.42
N GLU A 125 -3.77 -7.97 -3.17
CA GLU A 125 -2.50 -8.09 -3.87
C GLU A 125 -1.34 -8.30 -2.89
N PHE A 126 -1.23 -7.46 -1.85
CA PHE A 126 -0.21 -7.62 -0.81
C PHE A 126 -0.39 -8.91 -0.02
N ALA A 127 -1.64 -9.30 0.30
CA ALA A 127 -1.93 -10.56 0.96
C ALA A 127 -1.41 -11.75 0.15
N SER A 128 -1.74 -11.78 -1.15
CA SER A 128 -1.28 -12.86 -2.05
C SER A 128 0.23 -12.88 -2.21
N MET A 129 0.86 -11.70 -2.29
CA MET A 129 2.31 -11.57 -2.42
C MET A 129 3.03 -12.06 -1.15
N CYS A 130 2.68 -11.53 0.02
CA CYS A 130 3.33 -11.88 1.28
C CYS A 130 3.10 -13.35 1.68
N ALA A 131 1.88 -13.86 1.49
CA ALA A 131 1.60 -15.29 1.68
C ALA A 131 2.40 -16.17 0.70
N GLY A 132 2.63 -15.69 -0.54
CA GLY A 132 3.50 -16.36 -1.52
C GLY A 132 4.95 -16.47 -1.07
N PHE A 133 5.44 -15.51 -0.29
CA PHE A 133 6.75 -15.53 0.37
C PHE A 133 6.74 -16.23 1.74
N GLY A 134 5.59 -16.74 2.21
CA GLY A 134 5.50 -17.53 3.43
C GLY A 134 5.09 -16.77 4.70
N SER A 135 4.64 -15.52 4.59
CA SER A 135 4.00 -14.82 5.70
C SER A 135 2.65 -15.46 6.05
N GLU A 136 2.33 -15.51 7.33
CA GLU A 136 0.96 -15.69 7.79
C GLU A 136 0.21 -14.36 7.62
N VAL A 137 -0.90 -14.38 6.88
CA VAL A 137 -1.61 -13.14 6.51
C VAL A 137 -3.05 -13.18 7.00
N THR A 138 -3.46 -12.10 7.66
CA THR A 138 -4.85 -11.88 8.09
C THR A 138 -5.38 -10.58 7.49
N ILE A 139 -6.53 -10.65 6.81
CA ILE A 139 -7.26 -9.50 6.27
C ILE A 139 -8.43 -9.19 7.19
N LEU A 140 -8.54 -7.93 7.63
CA LEU A 140 -9.65 -7.38 8.40
C LEU A 140 -10.45 -6.44 7.50
N GLU A 141 -11.69 -6.82 7.19
CA GLU A 141 -12.61 -6.03 6.38
C GLU A 141 -13.83 -5.62 7.21
N ALA A 142 -14.08 -4.32 7.28
CA ALA A 142 -15.20 -3.77 8.04
C ALA A 142 -16.57 -4.07 7.37
N GLY A 143 -16.56 -4.22 6.05
CA GLY A 143 -17.76 -4.54 5.28
C GLY A 143 -18.24 -5.97 5.48
N GLU A 144 -19.54 -6.16 5.31
CA GLU A 144 -20.20 -7.46 5.34
C GLU A 144 -19.88 -8.28 4.08
N VAL A 145 -19.69 -7.61 2.93
CA VAL A 145 -19.53 -8.24 1.63
C VAL A 145 -18.09 -8.10 1.16
N PHE A 146 -17.46 -9.22 0.85
CA PHE A 146 -16.12 -9.26 0.29
C PHE A 146 -16.11 -8.70 -1.13
N ILE A 147 -15.19 -7.76 -1.43
CA ILE A 147 -15.07 -7.01 -2.70
C ILE A 147 -16.44 -6.70 -3.35
N PRO A 148 -17.23 -5.78 -2.76
CA PRO A 148 -18.64 -5.58 -3.11
C PRO A 148 -18.89 -5.04 -4.53
N ARG A 149 -17.84 -4.59 -5.23
CA ARG A 149 -17.91 -4.05 -6.58
C ARG A 149 -17.82 -5.12 -7.66
N GLU A 150 -17.45 -6.35 -7.29
CA GLU A 150 -17.32 -7.47 -8.22
C GLU A 150 -18.57 -8.34 -8.24
N ASP A 151 -18.76 -9.09 -9.31
CA ASP A 151 -19.78 -10.14 -9.40
C ASP A 151 -19.56 -11.17 -8.30
N ARG A 152 -20.66 -11.67 -7.71
CA ARG A 152 -20.58 -12.51 -6.51
C ARG A 152 -19.82 -13.82 -6.72
N ASP A 153 -20.00 -14.46 -7.86
CA ASP A 153 -19.29 -15.69 -8.24
C ASP A 153 -17.78 -15.46 -8.38
N ILE A 154 -17.38 -14.30 -8.91
CA ILE A 154 -15.97 -13.89 -9.01
C ILE A 154 -15.42 -13.61 -7.62
N ALA A 155 -16.13 -12.84 -6.80
CA ALA A 155 -15.70 -12.50 -5.44
C ALA A 155 -15.54 -13.77 -4.58
N ASP A 156 -16.47 -14.72 -4.67
CA ASP A 156 -16.42 -15.98 -3.93
C ASP A 156 -15.25 -16.87 -4.42
N SER A 157 -14.99 -16.89 -5.72
CA SER A 157 -13.84 -17.59 -6.31
C SER A 157 -12.50 -17.02 -5.83
N VAL A 158 -12.37 -15.69 -5.81
CA VAL A 158 -11.18 -15.00 -5.30
C VAL A 158 -10.98 -15.29 -3.81
N LYS A 159 -12.04 -15.15 -3.00
CA LYS A 159 -12.01 -15.46 -1.55
C LYS A 159 -11.54 -16.89 -1.30
N SER A 160 -12.18 -17.87 -1.95
CA SER A 160 -11.80 -19.27 -1.83
C SER A 160 -10.35 -19.54 -2.24
N THR A 161 -9.85 -18.82 -3.25
CA THR A 161 -8.46 -18.97 -3.71
C THR A 161 -7.47 -18.44 -2.67
N LEU A 162 -7.78 -17.32 -2.02
CA LEU A 162 -6.96 -16.72 -0.96
C LEU A 162 -6.97 -17.58 0.30
N GLU A 163 -8.15 -18.07 0.72
CA GLU A 163 -8.29 -18.97 1.86
C GLU A 163 -7.52 -20.28 1.66
N LYS A 164 -7.53 -20.85 0.45
CA LYS A 164 -6.71 -22.03 0.10
C LYS A 164 -5.21 -21.77 0.16
N LYS A 165 -4.77 -20.52 0.04
CA LYS A 165 -3.39 -20.11 0.28
C LYS A 165 -3.05 -19.89 1.76
N GLY A 166 -4.00 -20.12 2.66
CA GLY A 166 -3.83 -19.92 4.10
C GLY A 166 -4.06 -18.49 4.58
N ILE A 167 -4.62 -17.61 3.75
CA ILE A 167 -4.94 -16.23 4.14
C ILE A 167 -6.25 -16.23 4.93
N ALA A 168 -6.24 -15.73 6.16
CA ALA A 168 -7.43 -15.54 6.97
C ALA A 168 -8.17 -14.27 6.56
N ILE A 169 -9.49 -14.33 6.34
CA ILE A 169 -10.32 -13.18 5.96
C ILE A 169 -11.45 -13.01 6.95
N HIS A 170 -11.45 -11.91 7.70
CA HIS A 170 -12.47 -11.56 8.68
C HIS A 170 -13.31 -10.40 8.14
N LEU A 171 -14.55 -10.70 7.76
CA LEU A 171 -15.56 -9.69 7.38
C LEU A 171 -16.27 -9.15 8.63
N ASN A 172 -17.00 -8.03 8.49
CA ASN A 172 -17.67 -7.34 9.59
C ASN A 172 -16.72 -7.03 10.76
N THR A 173 -15.43 -6.84 10.48
CA THR A 173 -14.41 -6.72 11.53
C THR A 173 -13.74 -5.36 11.47
N VAL A 174 -14.00 -4.55 12.51
CA VAL A 174 -13.53 -3.17 12.61
C VAL A 174 -12.34 -3.11 13.56
N VAL A 175 -11.22 -2.55 13.09
CA VAL A 175 -10.05 -2.28 13.94
C VAL A 175 -10.36 -1.10 14.85
N GLN A 176 -10.14 -1.29 16.14
CA GLN A 176 -10.38 -0.28 17.18
C GLN A 176 -9.11 0.45 17.57
N THR A 177 -8.03 -0.30 17.75
CA THR A 177 -6.72 0.26 18.12
C THR A 177 -5.60 -0.65 17.67
N ILE A 178 -4.40 -0.08 17.52
CA ILE A 178 -3.16 -0.80 17.23
C ILE A 178 -2.17 -0.45 18.34
N GLU A 179 -2.05 -1.35 19.32
CA GLU A 179 -1.03 -1.24 20.36
C GLU A 179 0.33 -1.66 19.79
N GLN A 180 1.42 -1.24 20.44
CA GLN A 180 2.77 -1.66 20.06
C GLN A 180 3.64 -1.91 21.30
N ASP A 181 4.56 -2.83 21.15
CA ASP A 181 5.68 -3.01 22.07
C ASP A 181 7.03 -2.92 21.32
N ALA A 182 8.13 -3.36 21.92
CA ALA A 182 9.45 -3.30 21.29
C ALA A 182 9.63 -4.27 20.12
N GLU A 183 8.78 -5.28 19.95
CA GLU A 183 8.96 -6.37 19.01
C GLU A 183 7.88 -6.42 17.91
N ARG A 184 6.66 -5.94 18.20
CA ARG A 184 5.49 -6.09 17.33
C ARG A 184 4.38 -5.09 17.61
N ALA A 185 3.41 -5.07 16.71
CA ALA A 185 2.10 -4.47 16.95
C ALA A 185 1.10 -5.53 17.42
N THR A 186 0.10 -5.11 18.22
CA THR A 186 -1.09 -5.89 18.52
C THR A 186 -2.31 -5.16 18.00
N VAL A 187 -2.95 -5.71 16.98
CA VAL A 187 -4.19 -5.18 16.40
C VAL A 187 -5.38 -5.67 17.19
N ILE A 188 -6.15 -4.74 17.78
CA ILE A 188 -7.39 -5.03 18.50
C ILE A 188 -8.55 -4.67 17.58
N CYS A 189 -9.36 -5.66 17.26
CA CYS A 189 -10.52 -5.47 16.40
C CYS A 189 -11.76 -6.13 16.98
N ARG A 190 -12.93 -5.70 16.52
CA ARG A 190 -14.21 -6.18 16.97
C ARG A 190 -15.08 -6.58 15.79
N ASN A 191 -15.68 -7.75 15.88
CA ASN A 191 -16.71 -8.16 14.93
C ASN A 191 -18.01 -7.38 15.22
N ALA A 192 -18.53 -6.70 14.18
CA ALA A 192 -19.70 -5.83 14.31
C ALA A 192 -21.01 -6.60 14.53
N ILE A 193 -21.06 -7.89 14.15
CA ILE A 193 -22.26 -8.75 14.29
C ILE A 193 -22.23 -9.49 15.61
N SER A 194 -21.16 -10.28 15.87
CA SER A 194 -21.07 -11.10 17.09
C SER A 194 -20.69 -10.28 18.32
N GLY A 195 -20.04 -9.13 18.14
CA GLY A 195 -19.49 -8.31 19.21
C GLY A 195 -18.17 -8.83 19.79
N ASP A 196 -17.65 -9.95 19.27
CA ASP A 196 -16.42 -10.56 19.74
C ASP A 196 -15.21 -9.66 19.45
N THR A 197 -14.29 -9.61 20.40
CA THR A 197 -13.02 -8.91 20.25
C THR A 197 -11.93 -9.93 19.92
N LEU A 198 -11.16 -9.61 18.87
CA LEU A 198 -10.00 -10.37 18.44
C LEU A 198 -8.74 -9.53 18.67
N ARG A 199 -7.68 -10.16 19.14
CA ARG A 199 -6.33 -9.57 19.28
C ARG A 199 -5.37 -10.34 18.37
N LEU A 200 -4.69 -9.63 17.51
CA LEU A 200 -3.77 -10.20 16.53
C LEU A 200 -2.39 -9.54 16.68
N ASP A 201 -1.39 -10.35 16.98
CA ASP A 201 0.00 -9.91 16.95
C ASP A 201 0.50 -9.85 15.51
N ALA A 202 1.24 -8.80 15.16
CA ALA A 202 1.73 -8.56 13.82
C ALA A 202 3.12 -7.91 13.82
N GLU A 203 4.01 -8.39 12.96
CA GLU A 203 5.30 -7.75 12.69
C GLU A 203 5.14 -6.61 11.66
N ALA A 204 4.02 -6.62 10.91
CA ALA A 204 3.62 -5.53 10.04
C ALA A 204 2.09 -5.42 9.96
N VAL A 205 1.59 -4.19 9.92
CA VAL A 205 0.17 -3.86 9.71
C VAL A 205 0.06 -2.98 8.47
N LEU A 206 -0.60 -3.47 7.42
CA LEU A 206 -0.83 -2.71 6.20
C LEU A 206 -2.17 -1.98 6.25
N LEU A 207 -2.16 -0.67 6.08
CA LEU A 207 -3.37 0.13 5.85
C LEU A 207 -3.74 0.11 4.36
N ALA A 208 -4.79 -0.63 4.02
CA ALA A 208 -5.36 -0.76 2.68
C ALA A 208 -6.81 -0.21 2.62
N THR A 209 -7.07 0.86 3.38
CA THR A 209 -8.38 1.47 3.65
C THR A 209 -8.88 2.42 2.57
N GLY A 210 -8.26 2.41 1.40
CA GLY A 210 -8.61 3.24 0.27
C GLY A 210 -7.58 4.31 -0.05
N ARG A 211 -7.86 5.09 -1.11
CA ARG A 211 -6.98 6.16 -1.59
C ARG A 211 -7.79 7.44 -1.82
N LYS A 212 -7.15 8.59 -1.61
CA LYS A 212 -7.68 9.91 -1.94
C LYS A 212 -6.75 10.62 -2.94
N PRO A 213 -7.29 11.48 -3.82
CA PRO A 213 -6.46 12.26 -4.74
C PRO A 213 -5.57 13.25 -3.99
N ASN A 214 -4.38 13.52 -4.54
CA ASN A 214 -3.42 14.51 -3.98
C ASN A 214 -3.80 15.92 -4.47
N THR A 215 -4.93 16.44 -4.01
CA THR A 215 -5.45 17.74 -4.44
C THR A 215 -5.60 18.75 -3.30
N GLU A 216 -5.18 18.39 -2.08
CA GLU A 216 -5.35 19.26 -0.90
C GLU A 216 -4.43 20.49 -0.92
N SER A 217 -3.29 20.40 -1.63
CA SER A 217 -2.29 21.48 -1.76
C SER A 217 -2.32 22.21 -3.10
N LEU A 218 -3.24 21.84 -3.98
CA LEU A 218 -3.38 22.43 -5.32
C LEU A 218 -4.09 23.77 -5.32
#